data_b323bd96786e16954e832875fcb069d7
#
_entry.id   b323bd96786e16954e832875fcb069d7
#
_cell.length_a   1.000
_cell.length_b   1.000
_cell.length_c   1.000
_cell.angle_alpha   90.00
_cell.angle_beta   90.00
_cell.angle_gamma   90.00
#
_symmetry.space_group_name_H-M   'P 1'
#
loop_
_entity.id
_entity.type
_entity.pdbx_description
1 polymer ?
#
loop_
_entity_poly.entity_id
_entity_poly.type
_entity_poly.pdbx_seq_one_letter_code
_entity_poly.pdbx_strand_id
1 'polypeptide(L)' 'MQQIALKSRKELEAKMATVFGEKIKELSTELQRILLDDMVTAFENRLNVLNRANAKRHH' A
#
# COMPACT_ATOMS: atom_id res chain seq x y z
N MET A 1 13.84 9.04 -3.10
CA MET A 1 12.97 7.92 -2.73
C MET A 1 12.34 7.32 -3.97
N GLN A 2 12.29 6.05 -4.03
CA GLN A 2 11.83 5.37 -5.22
C GLN A 2 10.35 5.12 -5.20
N GLN A 3 9.76 5.25 -6.38
CA GLN A 3 8.37 4.86 -6.54
C GLN A 3 8.29 3.38 -6.80
N ILE A 4 7.24 2.78 -6.29
CA ILE A 4 6.98 1.38 -6.56
C ILE A 4 6.49 1.25 -7.99
N ALA A 5 7.10 0.36 -8.76
CA ALA A 5 6.69 0.13 -10.13
C ALA A 5 5.26 -0.39 -10.17
N LEU A 6 4.59 -0.16 -11.30
CA LEU A 6 3.20 -0.57 -11.43
C LEU A 6 3.02 -2.06 -11.15
N LYS A 7 3.95 -2.87 -11.64
CA LYS A 7 3.89 -4.31 -11.39
C LYS A 7 3.96 -4.61 -9.90
N SER A 8 4.86 -3.92 -9.19
CA SER A 8 4.99 -4.14 -7.76
C SER A 8 3.77 -3.67 -7.00
N ARG A 9 3.15 -2.57 -7.46
CA ARG A 9 1.91 -2.11 -6.83
C ARG A 9 0.82 -3.16 -6.97
N LYS A 10 0.69 -3.76 -8.13
CA LYS A 10 -0.33 -4.78 -8.34
C LYS A 10 -0.07 -6.02 -7.49
N GLU A 11 1.18 -6.39 -7.35
CA GLU A 11 1.53 -7.51 -6.49
C GLU A 11 1.21 -7.20 -5.04
N LEU A 12 1.52 -6.00 -4.60
CA LEU A 12 1.23 -5.59 -3.24
C LEU A 12 -0.27 -5.56 -2.99
N GLU A 13 -1.03 -5.03 -3.95
CA GLU A 13 -2.47 -5.00 -3.83
C GLU A 13 -3.05 -6.41 -3.72
N ALA A 14 -2.51 -7.33 -4.53
CA ALA A 14 -2.99 -8.70 -4.49
C ALA A 14 -2.72 -9.35 -3.14
N LYS A 15 -1.55 -9.09 -2.57
CA LYS A 15 -1.21 -9.63 -1.27
C LYS A 15 -2.07 -9.01 -0.18
N MET A 16 -2.32 -7.72 -0.28
CA MET A 16 -3.21 -7.06 0.66
C MET A 16 -4.63 -7.62 0.56
N ALA A 17 -5.08 -7.89 -0.66
CA ALA A 17 -6.40 -8.48 -0.84
C ALA A 17 -6.49 -9.85 -0.17
N THR A 18 -5.42 -10.63 -0.24
CA THR A 18 -5.40 -11.93 0.41
C THR A 18 -5.47 -11.80 1.92
N VAL A 19 -4.69 -10.87 2.46
CA VAL A 19 -4.62 -10.69 3.91
C VAL A 19 -5.88 -10.07 4.48
N PHE A 20 -6.41 -9.05 3.79
CA PHE A 20 -7.52 -8.28 4.32
C PHE A 20 -8.87 -8.68 3.74
N GLY A 21 -8.89 -9.68 2.85
CA GLY A 21 -10.11 -10.04 2.14
C GLY A 21 -11.28 -10.33 3.06
N GLU A 22 -11.03 -11.01 4.18
CA GLU A 22 -12.10 -11.30 5.12
C GLU A 22 -12.73 -10.04 5.69
N LYS A 23 -11.91 -9.01 5.87
CA LYS A 23 -12.40 -7.78 6.47
C LYS A 23 -13.18 -6.93 5.49
N ILE A 24 -12.91 -7.08 4.21
CA ILE A 24 -13.52 -6.21 3.21
C ILE A 24 -14.46 -6.95 2.27
N LYS A 25 -14.76 -8.21 2.57
CA LYS A 25 -15.57 -9.03 1.67
C LYS A 25 -17.00 -8.50 1.50
N GLU A 26 -17.45 -7.67 2.43
CA GLU A 26 -18.79 -7.09 2.32
C GLU A 26 -18.86 -6.01 1.27
N LEU A 27 -17.72 -5.47 0.87
CA LEU A 27 -17.69 -4.45 -0.15
C LEU A 27 -17.79 -5.06 -1.53
N SER A 28 -18.36 -4.30 -2.46
CA SER A 28 -18.36 -4.74 -3.86
C SER A 28 -16.92 -4.83 -4.34
N THR A 29 -16.73 -5.56 -5.44
CA THR A 29 -15.40 -5.72 -6.01
C THR A 29 -14.77 -4.37 -6.34
N GLU A 30 -15.58 -3.45 -6.85
CA GLU A 30 -15.08 -2.13 -7.20
C GLU A 30 -14.61 -1.37 -5.97
N LEU A 31 -15.39 -1.42 -4.90
CA LEU A 31 -15.02 -0.73 -3.67
C LEU A 31 -13.79 -1.37 -3.03
N GLN A 32 -13.68 -2.68 -3.12
CA GLN A 32 -12.48 -3.35 -2.62
C GLN A 32 -11.24 -2.86 -3.36
N ARG A 33 -11.36 -2.70 -4.67
CA ARG A 33 -10.22 -2.24 -5.47
C ARG A 33 -9.83 -0.82 -5.09
N ILE A 34 -10.82 0.05 -4.90
CA ILE A 34 -10.57 1.42 -4.50
C ILE A 34 -9.86 1.46 -3.17
N LEU A 35 -10.34 0.69 -2.22
CA LEU A 35 -9.73 0.66 -0.89
C LEU A 35 -8.30 0.16 -0.94
N LEU A 36 -8.05 -0.92 -1.69
CA LEU A 36 -6.70 -1.45 -1.78
C LEU A 36 -5.75 -0.46 -2.43
N ASP A 37 -6.23 0.25 -3.45
CA ASP A 37 -5.40 1.26 -4.09
C ASP A 37 -5.06 2.38 -3.11
N ASP A 38 -6.03 2.81 -2.32
CA ASP A 38 -5.81 3.82 -1.30
C ASP A 38 -4.80 3.35 -0.27
N MET A 39 -4.90 2.10 0.13
CA MET A 39 -4.00 1.54 1.13
C MET A 39 -2.56 1.49 0.63
N VAL A 40 -2.38 1.11 -0.62
CA VAL A 40 -1.03 1.07 -1.19
C VAL A 40 -0.45 2.48 -1.25
N THR A 41 -1.26 3.44 -1.69
CA THR A 41 -0.81 4.82 -1.78
C THR A 41 -0.43 5.36 -0.40
N ALA A 42 -1.27 5.11 0.59
CA ALA A 42 -0.99 5.56 1.95
C ALA A 42 0.28 4.91 2.49
N PHE A 43 0.45 3.63 2.20
CA PHE A 43 1.64 2.91 2.64
C PHE A 43 2.89 3.53 2.03
N GLU A 44 2.86 3.80 0.72
CA GLU A 44 4.02 4.38 0.05
C GLU A 44 4.35 5.74 0.61
N ASN A 45 3.34 6.58 0.77
CA ASN A 45 3.56 7.93 1.27
C ASN A 45 4.14 7.90 2.68
N ARG A 46 3.59 7.06 3.53
CA ARG A 46 4.06 6.99 4.91
C ARG A 46 5.47 6.44 4.97
N LEU A 47 5.73 5.42 4.15
CA LEU A 47 7.06 4.84 4.12
C LEU A 47 8.10 5.86 3.67
N ASN A 48 7.76 6.70 2.70
CA ASN A 48 8.66 7.75 2.26
C ASN A 48 9.02 8.68 3.40
N VAL A 49 8.00 9.10 4.14
CA VAL A 49 8.22 10.02 5.26
C VAL A 49 9.11 9.37 6.31
N LEU A 50 8.83 8.12 6.64
CA LEU A 50 9.58 7.44 7.68
C LEU A 50 11.01 7.13 7.23
N ASN A 51 11.20 6.83 5.95
CA ASN A 51 12.55 6.61 5.45
C ASN A 51 13.39 7.87 5.52
N ARG A 52 12.78 9.02 5.25
CA ARG A 52 13.50 10.29 5.38
C ARG A 52 13.89 10.54 6.83
N ALA A 53 12.97 10.30 7.73
CA ALA A 53 13.25 10.49 9.15
C ALA A 53 14.35 9.54 9.59
N ASN A 54 14.31 8.31 9.12
CA ASN A 54 15.31 7.32 9.47
C ASN A 54 16.69 7.72 8.95
N ALA A 55 16.74 8.23 7.72
CA ALA A 55 18.00 8.65 7.15
C ALA A 55 18.59 9.82 7.92
N LYS A 56 17.76 10.74 8.39
CA LYS A 56 18.24 11.87 9.16
C LYS A 56 18.75 11.45 10.54
N ARG A 57 18.21 10.39 11.08
CA ARG A 57 18.63 9.92 12.39
C ARG A 57 19.91 9.11 12.34
N HIS A 58 20.25 8.63 11.18
CA HIS A 58 21.48 7.86 10.96
C HIS A 58 22.58 8.80 10.52
N HIS A 59 23.43 9.15 11.38
CA HIS A 59 24.56 9.98 11.00
C HIS A 59 25.85 9.32 11.27
#